data_55e658c97c2ad351966f48a06a8a415f
#
_entry.id   55e658c97c2ad351966f48a06a8a415f
#
_cell.length_a   1.000
_cell.length_b   1.000
_cell.length_c   1.000
_cell.angle_alpha   90.00
_cell.angle_beta   90.00
_cell.angle_gamma   90.00
#
_symmetry.space_group_name_H-M   'P 1'
#
loop_
_entity.id
_entity.type
_entity.pdbx_description
1 polymer ?
#
loop_
_entity_poly.entity_id
_entity_poly.type
_entity_poly.pdbx_seq_one_letter_code
_entity_poly.pdbx_strand_id
1 'polypeptide(L)'
;AQGHLAPTDNRGGKKRYDEFQQAAIEAPTPALIVAGPGSGKTSTLIGRVEHIIHTLDVPPQRILALTFSRKAAQEMQERLQSLLGGEMQTRSILPEVSTFHAFCANLLRQYGTLVGLREDFTLIDEAEGYFLLRQRSNAMRLQHYQKLQSPTYYFPDMLKAISRAKDELISPEEYARLAQQMLQQAHNEETQQKAEKALEIAHIYALYQEALAQQGDSDFGGLLALTVQLFREHPEIRQEQQQKYQHILVDEFQDVNRASGVLLRELAGKDQHVWVVGDANQAIYGFRGASPANISQFTTDFPAAVVLPLSRNYRSR
;
A
#
# COMPACT_ATOMS: atom_id res chain seq x y z
N ALA A 1 20.10 -2.73 33.65
CA ALA A 1 20.13 -1.32 33.29
C ALA A 1 18.71 -0.92 32.90
N GLN A 2 18.18 0.04 33.62
CA GLN A 2 16.77 0.43 33.66
C GLN A 2 16.36 1.21 32.45
N GLY A 3 15.31 0.74 31.73
CA GLY A 3 14.63 1.50 30.71
C GLY A 3 13.81 2.62 31.35
N HIS A 4 14.14 3.86 31.03
CA HIS A 4 13.27 4.99 31.35
C HIS A 4 12.20 5.13 30.27
N LEU A 5 11.01 4.67 30.63
CA LEU A 5 9.74 5.04 30.00
C LEU A 5 9.54 6.55 30.12
N ALA A 6 8.97 7.17 29.09
CA ALA A 6 8.50 8.54 29.15
C ALA A 6 7.63 8.75 30.40
N PRO A 7 7.61 9.93 31.02
CA PRO A 7 6.88 10.14 32.25
C PRO A 7 5.37 9.99 32.00
N THR A 8 4.84 8.84 32.42
CA THR A 8 3.40 8.63 32.58
C THR A 8 3.01 9.29 33.90
N ASP A 9 2.42 10.47 33.85
CA ASP A 9 1.71 11.03 35.00
C ASP A 9 0.37 10.30 35.14
N ASN A 10 0.32 9.40 36.11
CA ASN A 10 -0.80 8.51 36.38
C ASN A 10 -1.85 9.19 37.29
N ARG A 11 -2.39 10.31 36.84
CA ARG A 11 -3.56 10.97 37.43
C ARG A 11 -4.39 11.58 36.33
N GLY A 12 -5.35 10.83 35.74
CA GLY A 12 -6.43 11.39 34.92
C GLY A 12 -6.06 12.44 33.86
N GLY A 13 -4.81 12.47 33.40
CA GLY A 13 -4.24 13.51 32.56
C GLY A 13 -4.32 13.15 31.08
N LYS A 14 -4.99 13.97 30.30
CA LYS A 14 -4.93 13.98 28.84
C LYS A 14 -3.47 13.80 28.39
N LYS A 15 -3.21 12.88 27.49
CA LYS A 15 -1.91 12.65 26.86
C LYS A 15 -1.40 13.99 26.31
N ARG A 16 -0.27 14.47 26.77
CA ARG A 16 0.22 15.80 26.42
C ARG A 16 1.00 15.66 25.10
N TYR A 17 0.41 16.13 24.01
CA TYR A 17 1.08 16.26 22.72
C TYR A 17 1.92 17.54 22.71
N ASP A 18 3.06 17.55 22.02
CA ASP A 18 3.79 18.78 21.77
C ASP A 18 3.09 19.63 20.70
N GLU A 19 3.60 20.86 20.50
CA GLU A 19 3.02 21.82 19.54
C GLU A 19 2.98 21.28 18.10
N PHE A 20 3.99 20.53 17.66
CA PHE A 20 4.04 19.95 16.31
C PHE A 20 3.07 18.78 16.18
N GLN A 21 2.99 17.94 17.19
CA GLN A 21 2.02 16.84 17.24
C GLN A 21 0.60 17.38 17.27
N GLN A 22 0.34 18.41 18.08
CA GLN A 22 -0.98 19.03 18.15
C GLN A 22 -1.39 19.67 16.81
N ALA A 23 -0.48 20.41 16.17
CA ALA A 23 -0.73 20.97 14.84
C ALA A 23 -1.01 19.89 13.79
N ALA A 24 -0.29 18.75 13.84
CA ALA A 24 -0.53 17.62 12.95
C ALA A 24 -1.87 16.91 13.23
N ILE A 25 -2.26 16.78 14.50
CA ILE A 25 -3.54 16.20 14.93
C ILE A 25 -4.72 17.04 14.44
N GLU A 26 -4.63 18.36 14.52
CA GLU A 26 -5.68 19.30 14.14
C GLU A 26 -5.63 19.73 12.67
N ALA A 27 -4.64 19.24 11.91
CA ALA A 27 -4.43 19.64 10.53
C ALA A 27 -5.69 19.49 9.67
N PRO A 28 -6.01 20.50 8.82
CA PRO A 28 -7.02 20.30 7.79
C PRO A 28 -6.57 19.23 6.79
N THR A 29 -7.52 18.55 6.19
CA THR A 29 -7.26 17.50 5.18
C THR A 29 -7.47 18.05 3.76
N PRO A 30 -6.72 17.57 2.77
CA PRO A 30 -5.69 16.53 2.86
C PRO A 30 -4.43 17.02 3.59
N ALA A 31 -3.74 16.12 4.33
CA ALA A 31 -2.56 16.46 5.11
C ALA A 31 -1.45 15.43 4.96
N LEU A 32 -0.22 15.90 4.79
CA LEU A 32 1.01 15.10 4.82
C LEU A 32 1.87 15.50 6.02
N ILE A 33 2.08 14.56 6.92
CA ILE A 33 2.90 14.75 8.11
C ILE A 33 4.28 14.13 7.86
N VAL A 34 5.28 14.97 7.81
CA VAL A 34 6.68 14.56 7.59
C VAL A 34 7.37 14.37 8.94
N ALA A 35 7.74 13.15 9.25
CA ALA A 35 8.17 12.76 10.59
C ALA A 35 9.50 12.01 10.53
N GLY A 36 10.46 12.36 11.37
CA GLY A 36 11.68 11.61 11.55
C GLY A 36 11.51 10.37 12.45
N PRO A 37 12.56 9.50 12.53
CA PRO A 37 12.54 8.37 13.44
C PRO A 37 12.36 8.84 14.88
N GLY A 38 11.47 8.20 15.64
CA GLY A 38 11.26 8.54 17.05
C GLY A 38 10.47 9.82 17.35
N SER A 39 9.88 10.47 16.34
CA SER A 39 9.06 11.69 16.50
C SER A 39 7.65 11.43 17.03
N GLY A 40 7.27 10.17 17.26
CA GLY A 40 5.95 9.82 17.79
C GLY A 40 4.86 9.70 16.71
N LYS A 41 5.19 9.32 15.47
CA LYS A 41 4.25 9.11 14.35
C LYS A 41 2.97 8.42 14.76
N THR A 42 3.09 7.19 15.30
CA THR A 42 1.91 6.39 15.69
C THR A 42 1.11 7.06 16.80
N SER A 43 1.77 7.74 17.75
CA SER A 43 1.08 8.50 18.80
C SER A 43 0.27 9.65 18.24
N THR A 44 0.82 10.36 17.26
CA THR A 44 0.15 11.48 16.58
C THR A 44 -1.03 10.97 15.75
N LEU A 45 -0.87 9.82 15.06
CA LEU A 45 -1.96 9.20 14.31
C LEU A 45 -3.12 8.80 15.23
N ILE A 46 -2.84 8.19 16.38
CA ILE A 46 -3.85 7.85 17.39
C ILE A 46 -4.57 9.13 17.88
N GLY A 47 -3.79 10.18 18.19
CA GLY A 47 -4.37 11.47 18.56
C GLY A 47 -5.25 12.08 17.44
N ARG A 48 -4.88 11.88 16.17
CA ARG A 48 -5.73 12.27 15.03
C ARG A 48 -7.06 11.53 15.02
N VAL A 49 -7.04 10.20 15.28
CA VAL A 49 -8.28 9.40 15.38
C VAL A 49 -9.16 9.93 16.51
N GLU A 50 -8.59 10.19 17.69
CA GLU A 50 -9.33 10.79 18.82
C GLU A 50 -9.95 12.15 18.45
N HIS A 51 -9.18 13.01 17.78
CA HIS A 51 -9.64 14.30 17.31
C HIS A 51 -10.83 14.18 16.33
N ILE A 52 -10.76 13.24 15.37
CA ILE A 52 -11.84 12.99 14.41
C ILE A 52 -13.11 12.54 15.13
N ILE A 53 -12.99 11.63 16.11
CA ILE A 53 -14.14 11.08 16.84
C ILE A 53 -14.74 12.14 17.79
N HIS A 54 -13.93 12.78 18.63
CA HIS A 54 -14.42 13.60 19.74
C HIS A 54 -14.59 15.08 19.39
N THR A 55 -13.82 15.60 18.43
CA THR A 55 -13.87 17.03 18.05
C THR A 55 -14.67 17.25 16.77
N LEU A 56 -14.49 16.36 15.77
CA LEU A 56 -15.22 16.45 14.51
C LEU A 56 -16.54 15.67 14.53
N ASP A 57 -16.84 14.96 15.63
CA ASP A 57 -18.05 14.16 15.85
C ASP A 57 -18.31 13.11 14.73
N VAL A 58 -17.23 12.48 14.25
CA VAL A 58 -17.31 11.46 13.20
C VAL A 58 -17.38 10.07 13.83
N PRO A 59 -18.39 9.26 13.46
CA PRO A 59 -18.49 7.88 13.97
C PRO A 59 -17.24 7.06 13.64
N PRO A 60 -16.69 6.27 14.59
CA PRO A 60 -15.48 5.49 14.38
C PRO A 60 -15.50 4.59 13.14
N GLN A 61 -16.67 4.03 12.79
CA GLN A 61 -16.85 3.16 11.61
C GLN A 61 -16.64 3.90 10.27
N ARG A 62 -16.62 5.23 10.30
CA ARG A 62 -16.33 6.08 9.13
C ARG A 62 -14.85 6.39 8.95
N ILE A 63 -14.01 5.80 9.79
CA ILE A 63 -12.56 6.00 9.80
C ILE A 63 -11.87 4.72 9.34
N LEU A 64 -11.04 4.82 8.30
CA LEU A 64 -10.16 3.78 7.81
C LEU A 64 -8.71 4.16 8.10
N ALA A 65 -7.99 3.33 8.84
CA ALA A 65 -6.55 3.47 9.07
C ALA A 65 -5.79 2.37 8.32
N LEU A 66 -4.97 2.79 7.37
CA LEU A 66 -4.17 1.89 6.54
C LEU A 66 -2.70 1.94 6.95
N THR A 67 -2.07 0.77 6.96
CA THR A 67 -0.64 0.64 7.25
C THR A 67 0.00 -0.37 6.31
N PHE A 68 1.32 -0.45 6.31
CA PHE A 68 2.05 -1.33 5.42
C PHE A 68 2.18 -2.76 5.96
N SER A 69 2.35 -2.94 7.27
CA SER A 69 2.59 -4.26 7.86
C SER A 69 1.46 -4.74 8.77
N ARG A 70 1.25 -6.06 8.79
CA ARG A 70 0.28 -6.69 9.71
C ARG A 70 0.58 -6.38 11.18
N LYS A 71 1.88 -6.32 11.54
CA LYS A 71 2.31 -5.99 12.90
C LYS A 71 1.92 -4.56 13.27
N ALA A 72 2.16 -3.59 12.38
CA ALA A 72 1.77 -2.20 12.61
C ALA A 72 0.24 -2.04 12.71
N ALA A 73 -0.53 -2.77 11.88
CA ALA A 73 -1.98 -2.78 11.97
C ALA A 73 -2.47 -3.32 13.32
N GLN A 74 -1.90 -4.42 13.78
CA GLN A 74 -2.23 -5.01 15.08
C GLN A 74 -1.88 -4.07 16.24
N GLU A 75 -0.68 -3.50 16.26
CA GLU A 75 -0.26 -2.55 17.31
C GLU A 75 -1.15 -1.30 17.34
N MET A 76 -1.56 -0.80 16.18
CA MET A 76 -2.48 0.33 16.08
C MET A 76 -3.86 -0.04 16.61
N GLN A 77 -4.38 -1.20 16.24
CA GLN A 77 -5.68 -1.70 16.70
C GLN A 77 -5.71 -1.89 18.22
N GLU A 78 -4.66 -2.48 18.81
CA GLU A 78 -4.53 -2.66 20.25
C GLU A 78 -4.52 -1.30 21.00
N ARG A 79 -3.80 -0.32 20.46
CA ARG A 79 -3.76 1.03 21.04
C ARG A 79 -5.10 1.75 20.97
N LEU A 80 -5.79 1.68 19.82
CA LEU A 80 -7.13 2.25 19.66
C LEU A 80 -8.15 1.55 20.56
N GLN A 81 -8.07 0.23 20.71
CA GLN A 81 -8.91 -0.53 21.62
C GLN A 81 -8.67 -0.16 23.08
N SER A 82 -7.41 0.01 23.49
CA SER A 82 -7.07 0.44 24.84
C SER A 82 -7.59 1.85 25.17
N LEU A 83 -7.62 2.72 24.17
CA LEU A 83 -7.94 4.14 24.34
C LEU A 83 -9.45 4.39 24.28
N LEU A 84 -10.14 3.73 23.34
CA LEU A 84 -11.58 3.87 23.11
C LEU A 84 -12.41 2.80 23.84
N GLY A 85 -11.79 1.68 24.24
CA GLY A 85 -12.48 0.52 24.80
C GLY A 85 -13.07 0.73 26.18
N GLY A 86 -12.63 1.77 26.93
CA GLY A 86 -13.22 2.16 28.22
C GLY A 86 -14.58 2.82 28.08
N GLU A 87 -14.86 3.46 26.95
CA GLU A 87 -16.11 4.15 26.66
C GLU A 87 -17.04 3.32 25.74
N MET A 88 -16.50 2.34 25.02
CA MET A 88 -17.19 1.58 23.98
C MET A 88 -16.96 0.06 24.14
N GLN A 89 -17.91 -0.62 24.76
CA GLN A 89 -17.79 -2.05 25.11
C GLN A 89 -17.89 -3.05 23.96
N THR A 90 -17.98 -2.63 22.68
CA THR A 90 -18.16 -3.54 21.54
C THR A 90 -17.15 -3.26 20.41
N ARG A 91 -16.55 -4.33 19.87
CA ARG A 91 -15.62 -4.33 18.71
C ARG A 91 -16.22 -3.65 17.46
N SER A 92 -17.53 -3.53 17.39
CA SER A 92 -18.28 -2.91 16.27
C SER A 92 -18.18 -1.39 16.20
N ILE A 93 -17.55 -0.76 17.18
CA ILE A 93 -17.55 0.71 17.35
C ILE A 93 -16.13 1.28 17.20
N LEU A 94 -15.16 0.49 16.75
CA LEU A 94 -13.79 0.94 16.50
C LEU A 94 -13.58 1.33 15.03
N PRO A 95 -12.60 2.22 14.75
CA PRO A 95 -12.11 2.44 13.40
C PRO A 95 -11.65 1.13 12.74
N GLU A 96 -11.82 1.03 11.43
CA GLU A 96 -11.24 -0.09 10.68
C GLU A 96 -9.73 0.14 10.52
N VAL A 97 -8.93 -0.80 11.02
CA VAL A 97 -7.47 -0.80 10.86
C VAL A 97 -7.07 -1.99 10.00
N SER A 98 -6.37 -1.74 8.91
CA SER A 98 -6.01 -2.78 7.95
C SER A 98 -4.67 -2.47 7.26
N THR A 99 -4.08 -3.48 6.64
CA THR A 99 -3.06 -3.23 5.62
C THR A 99 -3.74 -2.98 4.27
N PHE A 100 -3.07 -2.29 3.34
CA PHE A 100 -3.58 -2.12 1.98
C PHE A 100 -3.99 -3.45 1.34
N HIS A 101 -3.16 -4.46 1.44
CA HIS A 101 -3.45 -5.78 0.86
C HIS A 101 -4.62 -6.49 1.55
N ALA A 102 -4.74 -6.41 2.87
CA ALA A 102 -5.85 -7.02 3.59
C ALA A 102 -7.18 -6.32 3.27
N PHE A 103 -7.17 -5.00 3.16
CA PHE A 103 -8.31 -4.22 2.69
C PHE A 103 -8.75 -4.67 1.29
N CYS A 104 -7.81 -4.73 0.34
CA CYS A 104 -8.10 -5.19 -1.03
C CYS A 104 -8.62 -6.63 -1.04
N ALA A 105 -7.99 -7.54 -0.30
CA ALA A 105 -8.43 -8.93 -0.23
C ALA A 105 -9.86 -9.06 0.30
N ASN A 106 -10.23 -8.29 1.33
CA ASN A 106 -11.59 -8.28 1.87
C ASN A 106 -12.60 -7.75 0.86
N LEU A 107 -12.26 -6.69 0.15
CA LEU A 107 -13.12 -6.11 -0.88
C LEU A 107 -13.30 -7.08 -2.07
N LEU A 108 -12.21 -7.71 -2.51
CA LEU A 108 -12.24 -8.68 -3.61
C LEU A 108 -12.94 -9.98 -3.24
N ARG A 109 -12.98 -10.39 -1.97
CA ARG A 109 -13.84 -11.50 -1.54
C ARG A 109 -15.33 -11.18 -1.69
N GLN A 110 -15.70 -9.92 -1.64
CA GLN A 110 -17.09 -9.49 -1.80
C GLN A 110 -17.45 -9.24 -3.28
N TYR A 111 -16.54 -8.63 -4.05
CA TYR A 111 -16.81 -8.14 -5.40
C TYR A 111 -15.89 -8.71 -6.48
N GLY A 112 -14.97 -9.61 -6.15
CA GLY A 112 -13.92 -10.06 -7.05
C GLY A 112 -14.41 -10.80 -8.28
N THR A 113 -15.62 -11.39 -8.25
CA THR A 113 -16.24 -12.00 -9.43
C THR A 113 -16.47 -11.02 -10.56
N LEU A 114 -16.64 -9.74 -10.25
CA LEU A 114 -16.81 -8.66 -11.24
C LEU A 114 -15.51 -8.36 -12.01
N VAL A 115 -14.37 -8.74 -11.48
CA VAL A 115 -13.05 -8.58 -12.11
C VAL A 115 -12.38 -9.92 -12.45
N GLY A 116 -13.18 -10.98 -12.58
CA GLY A 116 -12.74 -12.29 -13.08
C GLY A 116 -12.18 -13.24 -12.04
N LEU A 117 -12.27 -12.92 -10.73
CA LEU A 117 -11.94 -13.87 -9.68
C LEU A 117 -13.11 -14.84 -9.43
N ARG A 118 -12.82 -16.06 -9.02
CA ARG A 118 -13.85 -16.98 -8.51
C ARG A 118 -14.28 -16.56 -7.08
N GLU A 119 -15.46 -16.96 -6.63
CA GLU A 119 -16.00 -16.59 -5.31
C GLU A 119 -15.08 -16.97 -4.16
N ASP A 120 -14.44 -18.12 -4.25
CA ASP A 120 -13.51 -18.69 -3.28
C ASP A 120 -12.04 -18.58 -3.70
N PHE A 121 -11.67 -17.51 -4.42
CA PHE A 121 -10.34 -17.37 -4.96
C PHE A 121 -9.23 -17.55 -3.92
N THR A 122 -8.15 -18.17 -4.34
CA THR A 122 -6.94 -18.39 -3.54
C THR A 122 -5.92 -17.29 -3.80
N LEU A 123 -5.25 -16.89 -2.75
CA LEU A 123 -4.12 -15.97 -2.85
C LEU A 123 -2.85 -16.78 -3.04
N ILE A 124 -2.34 -16.77 -4.26
CA ILE A 124 -1.15 -17.51 -4.68
C ILE A 124 0.09 -16.90 -4.05
N ASP A 125 0.88 -17.71 -3.36
CA ASP A 125 2.17 -17.32 -2.80
C ASP A 125 3.33 -17.50 -3.81
N GLU A 126 4.58 -17.16 -3.38
CA GLU A 126 5.75 -17.25 -4.25
C GLU A 126 6.03 -18.70 -4.71
N ALA A 127 5.79 -19.70 -3.85
CA ALA A 127 6.02 -21.10 -4.19
C ALA A 127 5.00 -21.60 -5.21
N GLU A 128 3.74 -21.25 -5.03
CA GLU A 128 2.67 -21.55 -5.98
C GLU A 128 2.87 -20.81 -7.30
N GLY A 129 3.28 -19.54 -7.26
CA GLY A 129 3.66 -18.76 -8.45
C GLY A 129 4.81 -19.40 -9.22
N TYR A 130 5.82 -19.91 -8.52
CA TYR A 130 6.91 -20.67 -9.12
C TYR A 130 6.39 -21.93 -9.84
N PHE A 131 5.45 -22.68 -9.24
CA PHE A 131 4.84 -23.86 -9.88
C PHE A 131 4.02 -23.48 -11.11
N LEU A 132 3.29 -22.37 -11.09
CA LEU A 132 2.57 -21.87 -12.27
C LEU A 132 3.51 -21.56 -13.42
N LEU A 133 4.63 -20.88 -13.16
CA LEU A 133 5.66 -20.65 -14.18
C LEU A 133 6.26 -21.95 -14.69
N ARG A 134 6.55 -22.91 -13.82
CA ARG A 134 7.11 -24.20 -14.21
C ARG A 134 6.17 -24.97 -15.14
N GLN A 135 4.87 -24.96 -14.88
CA GLN A 135 3.88 -25.59 -15.77
C GLN A 135 3.85 -24.96 -17.17
N ARG A 136 4.20 -23.68 -17.29
CA ARG A 136 4.22 -22.92 -18.55
C ARG A 136 5.59 -22.84 -19.21
N SER A 137 6.61 -23.48 -18.64
CA SER A 137 8.01 -23.38 -19.08
C SER A 137 8.22 -23.67 -20.56
N ASN A 138 7.50 -24.65 -21.12
CA ASN A 138 7.58 -24.98 -22.55
C ASN A 138 7.07 -23.86 -23.47
N ALA A 139 6.17 -22.99 -22.99
CA ALA A 139 5.62 -21.87 -23.75
C ALA A 139 6.49 -20.61 -23.67
N MET A 140 7.42 -20.52 -22.72
CA MET A 140 8.20 -19.31 -22.43
C MET A 140 9.20 -18.94 -23.52
N ARG A 141 9.73 -19.92 -24.29
CA ARG A 141 10.71 -19.70 -25.37
C ARG A 141 11.87 -18.79 -24.97
N LEU A 142 12.49 -19.09 -23.81
CA LEU A 142 13.55 -18.28 -23.23
C LEU A 142 14.83 -18.31 -24.08
N GLN A 143 15.49 -17.17 -24.22
CA GLN A 143 16.81 -17.02 -24.86
C GLN A 143 17.83 -16.46 -23.87
N HIS A 144 17.50 -15.38 -23.16
CA HIS A 144 18.40 -14.71 -22.22
C HIS A 144 18.30 -15.24 -20.80
N TYR A 145 17.11 -15.72 -20.39
CA TYR A 145 16.88 -16.29 -19.06
C TYR A 145 16.98 -17.82 -19.07
N GLN A 146 17.97 -18.36 -19.78
CA GLN A 146 18.25 -19.79 -19.81
C GLN A 146 19.52 -20.12 -19.03
N LYS A 147 19.45 -21.21 -18.23
CA LYS A 147 20.61 -21.87 -17.65
C LYS A 147 20.48 -23.36 -17.89
N LEU A 148 21.34 -23.91 -18.77
CA LEU A 148 21.26 -25.32 -19.26
C LEU A 148 21.13 -26.37 -18.14
N GLN A 149 21.82 -26.15 -17.02
CA GLN A 149 21.79 -27.07 -15.87
C GLN A 149 20.67 -26.81 -14.87
N SER A 150 19.94 -25.70 -15.00
CA SER A 150 18.86 -25.29 -14.10
C SER A 150 17.85 -24.40 -14.83
N PRO A 151 16.92 -24.99 -15.59
CA PRO A 151 15.98 -24.22 -16.44
C PRO A 151 15.10 -23.23 -15.68
N THR A 152 14.87 -23.45 -14.38
CA THR A 152 14.01 -22.64 -13.51
C THR A 152 14.79 -21.62 -12.65
N TYR A 153 16.10 -21.51 -12.87
CA TYR A 153 17.00 -20.67 -12.06
C TYR A 153 16.54 -19.22 -11.93
N TYR A 154 15.98 -18.65 -13.01
CA TYR A 154 15.57 -17.23 -13.05
C TYR A 154 14.10 -17.01 -12.68
N PHE A 155 13.31 -18.04 -12.37
CA PHE A 155 11.89 -17.89 -12.05
C PHE A 155 11.61 -16.96 -10.87
N PRO A 156 12.39 -16.98 -9.75
CA PRO A 156 12.21 -16.02 -8.68
C PRO A 156 12.40 -14.56 -9.14
N ASP A 157 13.38 -14.33 -10.03
CA ASP A 157 13.64 -12.97 -10.54
C ASP A 157 12.54 -12.52 -11.50
N MET A 158 11.98 -13.42 -12.30
CA MET A 158 10.82 -13.17 -13.16
C MET A 158 9.59 -12.79 -12.31
N LEU A 159 9.28 -13.55 -11.26
CA LEU A 159 8.16 -13.25 -10.34
C LEU A 159 8.36 -11.91 -9.65
N LYS A 160 9.57 -11.56 -9.24
CA LYS A 160 9.88 -10.24 -8.69
C LYS A 160 9.66 -9.11 -9.71
N ALA A 161 10.05 -9.31 -10.96
CA ALA A 161 9.82 -8.34 -12.03
C ALA A 161 8.33 -8.14 -12.30
N ILE A 162 7.55 -9.22 -12.32
CA ILE A 162 6.09 -9.20 -12.46
C ILE A 162 5.44 -8.47 -11.28
N SER A 163 5.85 -8.79 -10.05
CA SER A 163 5.35 -8.13 -8.84
C SER A 163 5.60 -6.61 -8.88
N ARG A 164 6.81 -6.18 -9.27
CA ARG A 164 7.12 -4.76 -9.45
C ARG A 164 6.27 -4.09 -10.51
N ALA A 165 6.02 -4.78 -11.64
CA ALA A 165 5.14 -4.24 -12.68
C ALA A 165 3.72 -4.02 -12.16
N LYS A 166 3.19 -4.96 -11.36
CA LYS A 166 1.87 -4.84 -10.70
C LYS A 166 1.84 -3.69 -9.69
N ASP A 167 2.90 -3.52 -8.90
CA ASP A 167 3.06 -2.40 -7.96
C ASP A 167 3.01 -1.04 -8.65
N GLU A 168 3.46 -0.98 -9.92
CA GLU A 168 3.41 0.19 -10.79
C GLU A 168 2.12 0.27 -11.64
N LEU A 169 1.18 -0.66 -11.47
CA LEU A 169 -0.04 -0.81 -12.27
C LEU A 169 0.23 -0.97 -13.77
N ILE A 170 1.35 -1.59 -14.13
CA ILE A 170 1.71 -1.89 -15.50
C ILE A 170 1.15 -3.27 -15.86
N SER A 171 0.22 -3.31 -16.82
CA SER A 171 -0.33 -4.57 -17.33
C SER A 171 0.69 -5.33 -18.20
N PRO A 172 0.47 -6.64 -18.50
CA PRO A 172 1.33 -7.37 -19.42
C PRO A 172 1.46 -6.69 -20.79
N GLU A 173 0.37 -6.15 -21.33
CA GLU A 173 0.33 -5.45 -22.62
C GLU A 173 1.14 -4.15 -22.57
N GLU A 174 0.98 -3.38 -21.50
CA GLU A 174 1.74 -2.14 -21.31
C GLU A 174 3.23 -2.44 -21.12
N TYR A 175 3.57 -3.50 -20.37
CA TYR A 175 4.95 -3.94 -20.21
C TYR A 175 5.58 -4.32 -21.56
N ALA A 176 4.85 -5.08 -22.38
CA ALA A 176 5.29 -5.46 -23.73
C ALA A 176 5.49 -4.22 -24.62
N ARG A 177 4.58 -3.25 -24.57
CA ARG A 177 4.69 -1.99 -25.31
C ARG A 177 5.93 -1.19 -24.92
N LEU A 178 6.20 -1.08 -23.61
CA LEU A 178 7.38 -0.40 -23.08
C LEU A 178 8.67 -1.12 -23.49
N ALA A 179 8.71 -2.46 -23.40
CA ALA A 179 9.86 -3.27 -23.82
C ALA A 179 10.13 -3.12 -25.34
N GLN A 180 9.07 -3.05 -26.16
CA GLN A 180 9.20 -2.81 -27.59
C GLN A 180 9.73 -1.42 -27.89
N GLN A 181 9.33 -0.40 -27.14
CA GLN A 181 9.90 0.94 -27.25
C GLN A 181 11.38 0.98 -26.90
N MET A 182 11.78 0.26 -25.82
CA MET A 182 13.20 0.11 -25.46
C MET A 182 14.01 -0.51 -26.60
N LEU A 183 13.46 -1.52 -27.29
CA LEU A 183 14.14 -2.15 -28.42
C LEU A 183 14.29 -1.19 -29.61
N GLN A 184 13.25 -0.42 -29.94
CA GLN A 184 13.32 0.59 -30.99
C GLN A 184 14.33 1.72 -30.71
N GLN A 185 14.56 2.03 -29.46
CA GLN A 185 15.49 3.05 -29.02
C GLN A 185 16.90 2.51 -28.74
N ALA A 186 17.10 1.21 -28.86
CA ALA A 186 18.40 0.59 -28.64
C ALA A 186 19.40 1.02 -29.73
N HIS A 187 20.55 1.50 -29.30
CA HIS A 187 21.60 2.03 -30.19
C HIS A 187 22.95 1.33 -30.01
N ASN A 188 23.02 0.37 -29.10
CA ASN A 188 24.19 -0.48 -28.89
C ASN A 188 23.76 -1.88 -28.41
N GLU A 189 24.70 -2.81 -28.39
CA GLU A 189 24.47 -4.22 -28.02
C GLU A 189 23.93 -4.35 -26.58
N GLU A 190 24.42 -3.54 -25.64
CA GLU A 190 23.98 -3.57 -24.24
C GLU A 190 22.49 -3.16 -24.10
N THR A 191 22.09 -2.05 -24.75
CA THR A 191 20.71 -1.56 -24.70
C THR A 191 19.77 -2.48 -25.44
N GLN A 192 20.22 -3.09 -26.55
CA GLN A 192 19.46 -4.11 -27.27
C GLN A 192 19.22 -5.34 -26.39
N GLN A 193 20.25 -5.88 -25.74
CA GLN A 193 20.12 -7.04 -24.87
C GLN A 193 19.19 -6.78 -23.68
N LYS A 194 19.25 -5.56 -23.10
CA LYS A 194 18.31 -5.14 -22.05
C LYS A 194 16.86 -5.14 -22.54
N ALA A 195 16.62 -4.63 -23.72
CA ALA A 195 15.28 -4.59 -24.32
C ALA A 195 14.76 -6.01 -24.66
N GLU A 196 15.61 -6.87 -25.20
CA GLU A 196 15.26 -8.27 -25.49
C GLU A 196 14.90 -9.05 -24.21
N LYS A 197 15.67 -8.86 -23.11
CA LYS A 197 15.33 -9.40 -21.79
C LYS A 197 14.00 -8.88 -21.27
N ALA A 198 13.69 -7.59 -21.47
CA ALA A 198 12.43 -7.01 -21.07
C ALA A 198 11.25 -7.61 -21.88
N LEU A 199 11.44 -7.91 -23.17
CA LEU A 199 10.44 -8.58 -24.00
C LEU A 199 10.18 -10.03 -23.55
N GLU A 200 11.22 -10.74 -23.12
CA GLU A 200 11.03 -12.09 -22.52
C GLU A 200 10.19 -12.00 -21.24
N ILE A 201 10.50 -11.04 -20.35
CA ILE A 201 9.70 -10.84 -19.12
C ILE A 201 8.26 -10.46 -19.47
N ALA A 202 8.03 -9.61 -20.48
CA ALA A 202 6.68 -9.24 -20.93
C ALA A 202 5.87 -10.49 -21.35
N HIS A 203 6.49 -11.38 -22.13
CA HIS A 203 5.87 -12.62 -22.54
C HIS A 203 5.56 -13.55 -21.37
N ILE A 204 6.50 -13.71 -20.45
CA ILE A 204 6.32 -14.51 -19.24
C ILE A 204 5.22 -13.93 -18.34
N TYR A 205 5.17 -12.62 -18.23
CA TYR A 205 4.13 -11.92 -17.46
C TYR A 205 2.74 -12.19 -18.05
N ALA A 206 2.59 -12.15 -19.37
CA ALA A 206 1.33 -12.49 -20.03
C ALA A 206 0.92 -13.96 -19.74
N LEU A 207 1.84 -14.92 -19.87
CA LEU A 207 1.58 -16.34 -19.57
C LEU A 207 1.20 -16.55 -18.10
N TYR A 208 1.88 -15.87 -17.19
CA TYR A 208 1.60 -15.94 -15.75
C TYR A 208 0.21 -15.38 -15.42
N GLN A 209 -0.11 -14.20 -15.97
CA GLN A 209 -1.41 -13.56 -15.74
C GLN A 209 -2.56 -14.37 -16.34
N GLU A 210 -2.34 -14.96 -17.52
CA GLU A 210 -3.30 -15.89 -18.13
C GLU A 210 -3.53 -17.13 -17.24
N ALA A 211 -2.47 -17.68 -16.65
CA ALA A 211 -2.59 -18.83 -15.75
C ALA A 211 -3.41 -18.51 -14.49
N LEU A 212 -3.19 -17.32 -13.89
CA LEU A 212 -3.99 -16.85 -12.76
C LEU A 212 -5.45 -16.65 -13.16
N ALA A 213 -5.71 -16.00 -14.30
CA ALA A 213 -7.06 -15.76 -14.80
C ALA A 213 -7.82 -17.06 -15.10
N GLN A 214 -7.18 -18.07 -15.68
CA GLN A 214 -7.78 -19.38 -15.94
C GLN A 214 -8.19 -20.11 -14.65
N GLN A 215 -7.47 -19.89 -13.56
CA GLN A 215 -7.81 -20.44 -12.24
C GLN A 215 -8.82 -19.57 -11.49
N GLY A 216 -9.01 -18.32 -11.89
CA GLY A 216 -9.79 -17.33 -11.16
C GLY A 216 -9.15 -16.94 -9.84
N ASP A 217 -7.82 -17.02 -9.74
CA ASP A 217 -7.02 -16.72 -8.55
C ASP A 217 -6.21 -15.43 -8.72
N SER A 218 -5.61 -14.96 -7.64
CA SER A 218 -4.74 -13.78 -7.63
C SER A 218 -3.49 -14.03 -6.81
N ASP A 219 -2.43 -13.28 -7.10
CA ASP A 219 -1.27 -13.14 -6.23
C ASP A 219 -1.34 -11.83 -5.41
N PHE A 220 -0.37 -11.62 -4.52
CA PHE A 220 -0.34 -10.42 -3.68
C PHE A 220 -0.29 -9.10 -4.47
N GLY A 221 0.52 -9.01 -5.53
CA GLY A 221 0.57 -7.83 -6.39
C GLY A 221 -0.74 -7.59 -7.15
N GLY A 222 -1.44 -8.67 -7.51
CA GLY A 222 -2.74 -8.63 -8.18
C GLY A 222 -3.85 -8.02 -7.32
N LEU A 223 -3.81 -8.14 -5.99
CA LEU A 223 -4.86 -7.60 -5.11
C LEU A 223 -5.07 -6.10 -5.29
N LEU A 224 -3.99 -5.32 -5.28
CA LEU A 224 -4.06 -3.87 -5.47
C LEU A 224 -4.53 -3.51 -6.89
N ALA A 225 -3.94 -4.15 -7.91
CA ALA A 225 -4.26 -3.89 -9.31
C ALA A 225 -5.73 -4.21 -9.63
N LEU A 226 -6.24 -5.36 -9.18
CA LEU A 226 -7.63 -5.76 -9.36
C LEU A 226 -8.61 -4.87 -8.59
N THR A 227 -8.24 -4.38 -7.40
CA THR A 227 -9.08 -3.43 -6.66
C THR A 227 -9.16 -2.08 -7.38
N VAL A 228 -8.05 -1.59 -7.91
CA VAL A 228 -8.05 -0.37 -8.75
C VAL A 228 -8.88 -0.58 -10.01
N GLN A 229 -8.78 -1.73 -10.65
CA GLN A 229 -9.61 -2.10 -11.80
C GLN A 229 -11.09 -2.14 -11.41
N LEU A 230 -11.44 -2.80 -10.30
CA LEU A 230 -12.80 -2.85 -9.78
C LEU A 230 -13.40 -1.45 -9.60
N PHE A 231 -12.66 -0.52 -9.01
CA PHE A 231 -13.13 0.84 -8.80
C PHE A 231 -13.30 1.66 -10.08
N ARG A 232 -12.53 1.35 -11.13
CA ARG A 232 -12.64 2.00 -12.45
C ARG A 232 -13.80 1.47 -13.26
N GLU A 233 -14.00 0.15 -13.24
CA GLU A 233 -15.05 -0.53 -14.00
C GLU A 233 -16.41 -0.47 -13.30
N HIS A 234 -16.41 -0.38 -11.94
CA HIS A 234 -17.60 -0.35 -11.08
C HIS A 234 -17.59 0.86 -10.15
N PRO A 235 -17.92 2.07 -10.70
CA PRO A 235 -17.94 3.31 -9.91
C PRO A 235 -18.89 3.29 -8.72
N GLU A 236 -19.97 2.49 -8.78
CA GLU A 236 -20.93 2.30 -7.70
C GLU A 236 -20.28 1.69 -6.45
N ILE A 237 -19.40 0.70 -6.62
CA ILE A 237 -18.65 0.08 -5.51
C ILE A 237 -17.66 1.07 -4.92
N ARG A 238 -16.96 1.82 -5.78
CA ARG A 238 -16.07 2.89 -5.32
C ARG A 238 -16.82 3.92 -4.49
N GLN A 239 -17.98 4.38 -4.95
CA GLN A 239 -18.81 5.36 -4.22
C GLN A 239 -19.31 4.79 -2.89
N GLU A 240 -19.67 3.51 -2.83
CA GLU A 240 -20.03 2.83 -1.58
C GLU A 240 -18.88 2.91 -0.57
N GLN A 241 -17.64 2.61 -0.99
CA GLN A 241 -16.48 2.69 -0.11
C GLN A 241 -16.15 4.13 0.30
N GLN A 242 -16.29 5.11 -0.59
CA GLN A 242 -16.14 6.53 -0.29
C GLN A 242 -17.18 7.03 0.72
N GLN A 243 -18.42 6.53 0.64
CA GLN A 243 -19.47 6.85 1.60
C GLN A 243 -19.24 6.15 2.94
N LYS A 244 -18.72 4.92 2.93
CA LYS A 244 -18.38 4.16 4.13
C LYS A 244 -17.26 4.82 4.91
N TYR A 245 -16.19 5.26 4.27
CA TYR A 245 -15.01 5.82 4.91
C TYR A 245 -14.87 7.31 4.60
N GLN A 246 -15.28 8.13 5.57
CA GLN A 246 -15.18 9.59 5.45
C GLN A 246 -13.77 10.11 5.72
N HIS A 247 -13.01 9.44 6.59
CA HIS A 247 -11.63 9.79 6.91
C HIS A 247 -10.71 8.59 6.67
N ILE A 248 -9.61 8.84 5.96
CA ILE A 248 -8.60 7.84 5.66
C ILE A 248 -7.26 8.31 6.22
N LEU A 249 -6.68 7.48 7.08
CA LEU A 249 -5.37 7.73 7.67
C LEU A 249 -4.38 6.68 7.15
N VAL A 250 -3.15 7.09 6.86
CA VAL A 250 -2.10 6.17 6.41
C VAL A 250 -0.85 6.36 7.26
N ASP A 251 -0.38 5.27 7.86
CA ASP A 251 0.93 5.21 8.55
C ASP A 251 2.01 4.69 7.59
N GLU A 252 3.26 5.07 7.85
CA GLU A 252 4.44 4.70 7.07
C GLU A 252 4.26 4.98 5.57
N PHE A 253 3.78 6.19 5.24
CA PHE A 253 3.45 6.57 3.87
C PHE A 253 4.64 6.52 2.91
N GLN A 254 5.87 6.56 3.41
CA GLN A 254 7.08 6.38 2.59
C GLN A 254 7.16 4.98 1.94
N ASP A 255 6.50 3.97 2.51
CA ASP A 255 6.49 2.59 2.00
C ASP A 255 5.36 2.32 0.98
N VAL A 256 4.50 3.30 0.71
CA VAL A 256 3.39 3.20 -0.23
C VAL A 256 3.93 3.11 -1.67
N ASN A 257 3.56 2.05 -2.43
CA ASN A 257 3.85 1.93 -3.86
C ASN A 257 2.80 2.69 -4.69
N ARG A 258 3.02 2.79 -6.00
CA ARG A 258 2.11 3.51 -6.91
C ARG A 258 0.69 2.96 -6.88
N ALA A 259 0.52 1.63 -6.87
CA ALA A 259 -0.80 1.00 -6.84
C ALA A 259 -1.59 1.39 -5.57
N SER A 260 -0.91 1.39 -4.41
CA SER A 260 -1.50 1.84 -3.15
C SER A 260 -1.83 3.34 -3.15
N GLY A 261 -0.97 4.17 -3.76
CA GLY A 261 -1.23 5.61 -3.92
C GLY A 261 -2.45 5.89 -4.80
N VAL A 262 -2.59 5.17 -5.92
CA VAL A 262 -3.77 5.26 -6.78
C VAL A 262 -5.02 4.79 -6.04
N LEU A 263 -4.95 3.67 -5.33
CA LEU A 263 -6.07 3.19 -4.51
C LEU A 263 -6.50 4.22 -3.46
N LEU A 264 -5.54 4.83 -2.76
CA LEU A 264 -5.81 5.89 -1.78
C LEU A 264 -6.56 7.06 -2.41
N ARG A 265 -6.14 7.50 -3.59
CA ARG A 265 -6.80 8.58 -4.34
C ARG A 265 -8.23 8.21 -4.75
N GLU A 266 -8.44 6.97 -5.23
CA GLU A 266 -9.78 6.48 -5.59
C GLU A 266 -10.71 6.39 -4.35
N LEU A 267 -10.18 5.99 -3.20
CA LEU A 267 -10.93 5.94 -1.94
C LEU A 267 -11.25 7.33 -1.39
N ALA A 268 -10.33 8.28 -1.50
CA ALA A 268 -10.49 9.64 -0.96
C ALA A 268 -11.66 10.41 -1.59
N GLY A 269 -11.96 10.13 -2.86
CA GLY A 269 -13.04 10.79 -3.58
C GLY A 269 -12.85 12.32 -3.68
N LYS A 270 -13.97 13.04 -3.70
CA LYS A 270 -13.98 14.50 -3.83
C LYS A 270 -13.68 15.23 -2.53
N ASP A 271 -14.06 14.66 -1.40
CA ASP A 271 -13.93 15.30 -0.07
C ASP A 271 -12.49 15.26 0.45
N GLN A 272 -11.68 14.33 -0.05
CA GLN A 272 -10.24 14.25 0.19
C GLN A 272 -9.84 14.29 1.68
N HIS A 273 -10.63 13.69 2.57
CA HIS A 273 -10.28 13.61 3.99
C HIS A 273 -9.19 12.57 4.25
N VAL A 274 -8.01 12.83 3.68
CA VAL A 274 -6.81 11.98 3.76
C VAL A 274 -5.77 12.64 4.66
N TRP A 275 -5.28 11.87 5.63
CA TRP A 275 -4.21 12.28 6.51
C TRP A 275 -3.13 11.19 6.51
N VAL A 276 -1.93 11.53 6.07
CA VAL A 276 -0.84 10.56 5.95
C VAL A 276 0.36 10.99 6.77
N VAL A 277 1.07 10.03 7.36
CA VAL A 277 2.32 10.27 8.08
C VAL A 277 3.41 9.35 7.55
N GLY A 278 4.58 9.91 7.31
CA GLY A 278 5.72 9.17 6.78
C GLY A 278 7.06 9.82 7.12
N ASP A 279 8.13 9.03 6.97
CA ASP A 279 9.50 9.45 7.24
C ASP A 279 10.21 9.81 5.93
N ALA A 280 10.49 11.10 5.72
CA ALA A 280 11.21 11.57 4.53
C ALA A 280 12.64 10.99 4.43
N ASN A 281 13.30 10.72 5.55
CA ASN A 281 14.66 10.20 5.57
C ASN A 281 14.75 8.70 5.31
N GLN A 282 13.69 7.93 5.65
CA GLN A 282 13.62 6.49 5.37
C GLN A 282 13.25 6.19 3.92
N ALA A 283 12.66 7.11 3.21
CA ALA A 283 12.39 7.02 1.76
C ALA A 283 13.69 6.84 0.92
N ILE A 284 14.87 7.04 1.52
CA ILE A 284 16.18 6.85 0.85
C ILE A 284 16.56 5.36 0.70
N TYR A 285 15.91 4.46 1.41
CA TYR A 285 16.18 3.02 1.35
C TYR A 285 15.27 2.31 0.34
N GLY A 286 15.56 2.51 -0.96
CA GLY A 286 14.77 2.05 -2.12
C GLY A 286 14.59 0.54 -2.32
N PHE A 287 14.55 -0.27 -1.27
CA PHE A 287 14.47 -1.74 -1.37
C PHE A 287 13.07 -2.29 -1.72
N ARG A 288 12.00 -1.44 -1.70
CA ARG A 288 10.61 -1.87 -1.92
C ARG A 288 9.81 -0.97 -2.85
N GLY A 289 10.45 -0.26 -3.80
CA GLY A 289 9.73 0.71 -4.64
C GLY A 289 9.33 1.99 -3.92
N ALA A 290 9.66 2.12 -2.64
CA ALA A 290 9.51 3.34 -1.87
C ALA A 290 10.50 4.39 -2.37
N SER A 291 10.01 5.57 -2.71
CA SER A 291 10.80 6.64 -3.28
C SER A 291 10.52 7.95 -2.54
N PRO A 292 11.50 8.87 -2.43
CA PRO A 292 11.24 10.27 -2.11
C PRO A 292 10.16 10.87 -3.01
N ALA A 293 9.97 10.29 -4.20
CA ALA A 293 8.88 10.59 -5.12
C ALA A 293 7.48 10.38 -4.49
N ASN A 294 7.30 9.49 -3.51
CA ASN A 294 5.97 9.26 -2.91
C ASN A 294 5.47 10.49 -2.15
N ILE A 295 6.37 11.18 -1.42
CA ILE A 295 6.02 12.40 -0.70
C ILE A 295 5.70 13.54 -1.69
N SER A 296 6.49 13.69 -2.76
CA SER A 296 6.21 14.66 -3.82
C SER A 296 4.98 14.27 -4.66
N GLN A 297 4.74 12.97 -4.84
CA GLN A 297 3.55 12.48 -5.53
C GLN A 297 2.27 12.79 -4.76
N PHE A 298 2.30 12.71 -3.41
CA PHE A 298 1.13 13.04 -2.59
C PHE A 298 0.65 14.47 -2.83
N THR A 299 1.56 15.44 -2.86
CA THR A 299 1.20 16.86 -3.14
C THR A 299 0.75 17.09 -4.57
N THR A 300 1.14 16.22 -5.51
CA THR A 300 0.62 16.22 -6.89
C THR A 300 -0.79 15.64 -6.96
N ASP A 301 -1.03 14.53 -6.25
CA ASP A 301 -2.34 13.87 -6.21
C ASP A 301 -3.37 14.66 -5.38
N PHE A 302 -2.89 15.38 -4.36
CA PHE A 302 -3.69 16.22 -3.45
C PHE A 302 -3.13 17.66 -3.41
N PRO A 303 -3.40 18.50 -4.41
CA PRO A 303 -2.79 19.84 -4.52
C PRO A 303 -3.13 20.80 -3.38
N ALA A 304 -4.25 20.56 -2.67
CA ALA A 304 -4.66 21.34 -1.51
C ALA A 304 -4.03 20.85 -0.19
N ALA A 305 -3.13 19.85 -0.26
CA ALA A 305 -2.56 19.24 0.94
C ALA A 305 -1.70 20.22 1.73
N VAL A 306 -1.90 20.23 3.03
CA VAL A 306 -0.97 20.88 3.97
C VAL A 306 0.15 19.91 4.31
N VAL A 307 1.39 20.42 4.39
CA VAL A 307 2.57 19.63 4.76
C VAL A 307 3.10 20.15 6.09
N LEU A 308 3.11 19.29 7.11
CA LEU A 308 3.53 19.65 8.48
C LEU A 308 4.65 18.73 8.97
N PRO A 309 5.71 19.28 9.60
CA PRO A 309 6.79 18.48 10.16
C PRO A 309 6.48 18.04 11.59
N LEU A 310 6.94 16.83 11.97
CA LEU A 310 7.14 16.43 13.36
C LEU A 310 8.63 16.55 13.70
N SER A 311 9.02 17.73 14.18
CA SER A 311 10.42 18.09 14.33
C SER A 311 11.09 17.57 15.60
N ARG A 312 10.34 17.08 16.59
CA ARG A 312 10.87 16.67 17.89
C ARG A 312 11.14 15.18 17.94
N ASN A 313 12.38 14.79 18.27
CA ASN A 313 12.76 13.40 18.45
C ASN A 313 12.68 13.01 19.93
N TYR A 314 11.91 11.98 20.26
CA TYR A 314 11.73 11.47 21.64
C TYR A 314 12.55 10.20 21.95
N ARG A 315 13.21 9.63 20.93
CA ARG A 315 13.90 8.34 21.03
C ARG A 315 15.39 8.45 21.36
N SER A 316 16.05 9.48 20.87
CA SER A 316 17.48 9.76 21.11
C SER A 316 17.63 11.08 21.85
N ARG A 317 18.32 11.02 22.99
CA ARG A 317 18.86 12.17 23.69
C ARG A 317 20.22 12.51 23.10
#